data_9447b7a835908add644a11503ea15a59
#
_entry.id   9447b7a835908add644a11503ea15a59
#
_cell.length_a   1.000
_cell.length_b   1.000
_cell.length_c   1.000
_cell.angle_alpha   90.00
_cell.angle_beta   90.00
_cell.angle_gamma   90.00
#
_symmetry.space_group_name_H-M   'P 1'
#
loop_
_entity.id
_entity.type
_entity.pdbx_description
1 polymer ?
#
loop_
_entity_poly.entity_id
_entity_poly.type
_entity_poly.pdbx_seq_one_letter_code
_entity_poly.pdbx_strand_id
1 'polypeptide(L)'
;MQRCLSESTLLAHQVGTGKTFTMITSAMEMRRLGIAKKPMIVVQNATLEDFVRDFYKLYPSAKILSPTKEERNADNRTRLFNLIATGDFDAIVVPQSFMAFIPDSEERKKAYIQKRIDDFEEAIDRIEDKALQERLKREAKSMRDSLEGIKKGKNVKGKAKTAETITAKTERILDRRTDNVMTFEQMGVDALFIDEAHNYKKIGFPSKMSNVKGIDTSASQRANSMLLKAQWISENNGGRNVVLATGTPITNTMAEVWTMMNFVAPDILDAYNINSFDEFATTFGTVEPSLEFTATGNFKIAERFKSYTNVPELIKAFRSHTDVVLTEDVKEFKEDKNIPCLLYTSD
;
A
#
# COMPACT_ATOMS: atom_id res chain seq x y z
N MET A 1 -4.23 -19.30 -2.72
CA MET A 1 -4.51 -19.63 -1.30
C MET A 1 -3.26 -20.10 -0.56
N GLN A 2 -2.59 -21.19 -0.93
CA GLN A 2 -1.43 -21.73 -0.20
C GLN A 2 -0.35 -20.68 0.07
N ARG A 3 -0.01 -19.87 -0.91
CA ARG A 3 0.94 -18.77 -0.79
C ARG A 3 0.52 -17.72 0.28
N CYS A 4 -0.74 -17.35 0.31
CA CYS A 4 -1.27 -16.42 1.32
C CYS A 4 -1.11 -16.92 2.76
N LEU A 5 -1.04 -18.25 2.98
CA LEU A 5 -0.85 -18.85 4.30
C LEU A 5 0.62 -18.84 4.76
N SER A 6 1.56 -18.77 3.82
CA SER A 6 3.00 -18.88 4.09
C SER A 6 3.72 -17.53 4.11
N GLU A 7 3.25 -16.56 3.36
CA GLU A 7 3.92 -15.27 3.15
C GLU A 7 2.92 -14.14 2.87
N SER A 8 3.34 -12.89 3.03
CA SER A 8 2.59 -11.75 2.51
C SER A 8 2.56 -11.83 0.98
N THR A 9 1.39 -11.63 0.37
CA THR A 9 1.17 -12.00 -1.04
C THR A 9 0.37 -10.96 -1.80
N LEU A 10 0.79 -10.66 -3.02
CA LEU A 10 0.00 -9.93 -4.01
C LEU A 10 -0.70 -10.90 -4.96
N LEU A 11 -2.03 -10.93 -4.92
CA LEU A 11 -2.87 -11.64 -5.88
C LEU A 11 -3.08 -10.75 -7.12
N ALA A 12 -2.20 -10.91 -8.10
CA ALA A 12 -2.27 -10.23 -9.39
C ALA A 12 -3.19 -11.03 -10.34
N HIS A 13 -4.43 -11.17 -9.95
CA HIS A 13 -5.42 -11.96 -10.65
C HIS A 13 -6.30 -11.09 -11.53
N GLN A 14 -6.47 -11.42 -12.78
CA GLN A 14 -7.38 -10.71 -13.69
C GLN A 14 -8.83 -10.77 -13.19
N VAL A 15 -9.66 -9.87 -13.71
CA VAL A 15 -11.08 -9.85 -13.38
C VAL A 15 -11.74 -11.17 -13.79
N GLY A 16 -12.59 -11.71 -12.91
CA GLY A 16 -13.30 -12.97 -13.16
C GLY A 16 -12.50 -14.26 -12.84
N THR A 17 -11.27 -14.17 -12.34
CA THR A 17 -10.45 -15.34 -11.97
C THR A 17 -10.63 -15.83 -10.53
N GLY A 18 -11.60 -15.29 -9.79
CA GLY A 18 -11.96 -15.76 -8.45
C GLY A 18 -11.21 -15.08 -7.29
N LYS A 19 -10.69 -13.84 -7.47
CA LYS A 19 -10.01 -13.08 -6.40
C LYS A 19 -10.78 -13.07 -5.08
N THR A 20 -12.04 -12.69 -5.12
CA THR A 20 -12.93 -12.61 -3.94
C THR A 20 -12.96 -13.93 -3.17
N PHE A 21 -13.15 -15.04 -3.86
CA PHE A 21 -13.18 -16.36 -3.24
C PHE A 21 -11.82 -16.76 -2.67
N THR A 22 -10.73 -16.44 -3.37
CA THR A 22 -9.36 -16.68 -2.86
C THR A 22 -9.10 -15.91 -1.58
N MET A 23 -9.51 -14.63 -1.50
CA MET A 23 -9.36 -13.82 -0.29
C MET A 23 -10.18 -14.37 0.88
N ILE A 24 -11.46 -14.68 0.65
CA ILE A 24 -12.36 -15.23 1.68
C ILE A 24 -11.82 -16.57 2.20
N THR A 25 -11.49 -17.49 1.31
CA THR A 25 -10.99 -18.81 1.71
C THR A 25 -9.64 -18.72 2.42
N SER A 26 -8.73 -17.82 1.98
CA SER A 26 -7.46 -17.62 2.66
C SER A 26 -7.64 -17.05 4.07
N ALA A 27 -8.53 -16.09 4.27
CA ALA A 27 -8.82 -15.52 5.59
C ALA A 27 -9.39 -16.57 6.54
N MET A 28 -10.35 -17.37 6.07
CA MET A 28 -10.96 -18.44 6.86
C MET A 28 -9.98 -19.57 7.17
N GLU A 29 -9.11 -19.95 6.23
CA GLU A 29 -8.07 -20.93 6.47
C GLU A 29 -6.99 -20.43 7.44
N MET A 30 -6.58 -19.18 7.34
CA MET A 30 -5.70 -18.58 8.36
C MET A 30 -6.29 -18.69 9.75
N ARG A 31 -7.59 -18.41 9.88
CA ARG A 31 -8.29 -18.55 11.16
C ARG A 31 -8.37 -20.00 11.62
N ARG A 32 -8.78 -20.92 10.74
CA ARG A 32 -8.87 -22.35 11.04
C ARG A 32 -7.54 -22.95 11.48
N LEU A 33 -6.43 -22.52 10.87
CA LEU A 33 -5.07 -22.98 11.17
C LEU A 33 -4.44 -22.25 12.37
N GLY A 34 -5.10 -21.25 12.91
CA GLY A 34 -4.55 -20.41 14.00
C GLY A 34 -3.42 -19.48 13.58
N ILE A 35 -3.25 -19.24 12.26
CA ILE A 35 -2.27 -18.29 11.72
C ILE A 35 -2.73 -16.85 12.01
N ALA A 36 -4.03 -16.60 11.90
CA ALA A 36 -4.65 -15.35 12.28
C ALA A 36 -5.91 -15.59 13.12
N LYS A 37 -6.11 -14.75 14.12
CA LYS A 37 -7.31 -14.79 14.99
C LYS A 37 -8.37 -13.78 14.56
N LYS A 38 -7.94 -12.68 13.95
CA LYS A 38 -8.82 -11.54 13.61
C LYS A 38 -8.47 -10.98 12.22
N PRO A 39 -8.76 -11.73 11.15
CA PRO A 39 -8.52 -11.26 9.79
C PRO A 39 -9.47 -10.12 9.45
N MET A 40 -8.93 -9.03 8.87
CA MET A 40 -9.68 -7.89 8.36
C MET A 40 -9.55 -7.83 6.84
N ILE A 41 -10.69 -7.75 6.16
CA ILE A 41 -10.79 -7.67 4.70
C ILE A 41 -11.33 -6.29 4.33
N VAL A 42 -10.53 -5.56 3.55
CA VAL A 42 -10.83 -4.20 3.11
C VAL A 42 -11.24 -4.23 1.66
N VAL A 43 -12.49 -3.87 1.36
CA VAL A 43 -13.07 -3.94 0.01
C VAL A 43 -13.51 -2.56 -0.48
N GLN A 44 -13.79 -2.42 -1.77
CA GLN A 44 -14.38 -1.18 -2.28
C GLN A 44 -15.76 -0.92 -1.67
N ASN A 45 -16.14 0.35 -1.55
CA ASN A 45 -17.45 0.72 -0.99
C ASN A 45 -18.62 0.16 -1.81
N ALA A 46 -18.47 0.13 -3.13
CA ALA A 46 -19.50 -0.34 -4.05
C ALA A 46 -19.69 -1.86 -4.02
N THR A 47 -18.65 -2.62 -3.71
CA THR A 47 -18.67 -4.09 -3.75
C THR A 47 -18.85 -4.74 -2.37
N LEU A 48 -19.01 -3.96 -1.31
CA LEU A 48 -19.08 -4.48 0.06
C LEU A 48 -20.23 -5.49 0.23
N GLU A 49 -21.43 -5.16 -0.22
CA GLU A 49 -22.61 -6.01 -0.08
C GLU A 49 -22.48 -7.32 -0.86
N ASP A 50 -21.93 -7.25 -2.08
CA ASP A 50 -21.66 -8.41 -2.92
C ASP A 50 -20.59 -9.32 -2.30
N PHE A 51 -19.54 -8.72 -1.75
CA PHE A 51 -18.48 -9.45 -1.06
C PHE A 51 -19.02 -10.20 0.17
N VAL A 52 -19.85 -9.56 0.98
CA VAL A 52 -20.50 -10.17 2.14
C VAL A 52 -21.45 -11.30 1.71
N ARG A 53 -22.21 -11.10 0.65
CA ARG A 53 -23.08 -12.14 0.08
C ARG A 53 -22.27 -13.35 -0.38
N ASP A 54 -21.16 -13.13 -1.06
CA ASP A 54 -20.27 -14.21 -1.52
C ASP A 54 -19.55 -14.90 -0.35
N PHE A 55 -19.26 -14.14 0.73
CA PHE A 55 -18.73 -14.72 1.96
C PHE A 55 -19.70 -15.74 2.55
N TYR A 56 -20.98 -15.39 2.69
CA TYR A 56 -21.99 -16.30 3.22
C TYR A 56 -22.36 -17.46 2.28
N LYS A 57 -22.14 -17.32 0.96
CA LYS A 57 -22.25 -18.47 0.03
C LYS A 57 -21.18 -19.53 0.31
N LEU A 58 -19.96 -19.12 0.63
CA LEU A 58 -18.84 -20.03 0.92
C LEU A 58 -18.90 -20.55 2.36
N TYR A 59 -19.25 -19.68 3.30
CA TYR A 59 -19.26 -19.97 4.73
C TYR A 59 -20.58 -19.51 5.38
N PRO A 60 -21.68 -20.27 5.21
CA PRO A 60 -23.00 -19.85 5.69
C PRO A 60 -23.10 -19.63 7.21
N SER A 61 -22.26 -20.34 7.97
CA SER A 61 -22.23 -20.28 9.44
C SER A 61 -21.20 -19.32 9.99
N ALA A 62 -20.46 -18.59 9.14
CA ALA A 62 -19.42 -17.68 9.61
C ALA A 62 -20.00 -16.49 10.36
N LYS A 63 -19.35 -16.14 11.45
CA LYS A 63 -19.66 -14.95 12.24
C LYS A 63 -18.80 -13.80 11.77
N ILE A 64 -19.27 -13.03 10.79
CA ILE A 64 -18.53 -11.88 10.26
C ILE A 64 -19.08 -10.55 10.81
N LEU A 65 -18.18 -9.58 10.98
CA LEU A 65 -18.54 -8.19 11.25
C LEU A 65 -18.43 -7.37 9.96
N SER A 66 -19.57 -6.92 9.44
CA SER A 66 -19.62 -5.98 8.32
C SER A 66 -20.52 -4.81 8.70
N PRO A 67 -19.92 -3.66 9.09
CA PRO A 67 -20.69 -2.54 9.62
C PRO A 67 -21.49 -1.81 8.54
N THR A 68 -22.74 -1.47 8.85
CA THR A 68 -23.62 -0.66 8.01
C THR A 68 -23.14 0.78 7.87
N LYS A 69 -23.77 1.57 7.00
CA LYS A 69 -23.44 3.01 6.84
C LYS A 69 -23.68 3.79 8.14
N GLU A 70 -24.74 3.48 8.86
CA GLU A 70 -25.13 4.11 10.13
C GLU A 70 -24.12 3.80 11.23
N GLU A 71 -23.68 2.56 11.33
CA GLU A 71 -22.68 2.14 12.33
C GLU A 71 -21.29 2.77 12.09
N ARG A 72 -20.99 3.18 10.86
CA ARG A 72 -19.74 3.86 10.50
C ARG A 72 -19.77 5.37 10.69
N ASN A 73 -20.91 5.96 11.06
CA ASN A 73 -21.02 7.39 11.36
C ASN A 73 -20.20 7.77 12.59
N ALA A 74 -19.85 9.05 12.69
CA ALA A 74 -18.97 9.56 13.76
C ALA A 74 -19.44 9.16 15.17
N ASP A 75 -20.73 9.24 15.42
CA ASP A 75 -21.34 8.97 16.73
C ASP A 75 -21.23 7.48 17.15
N ASN A 76 -21.25 6.57 16.18
CA ASN A 76 -21.20 5.12 16.41
C ASN A 76 -19.79 4.53 16.29
N ARG A 77 -18.84 5.30 15.80
CA ARG A 77 -17.51 4.81 15.43
C ARG A 77 -16.70 4.28 16.59
N THR A 78 -16.74 4.96 17.73
CA THR A 78 -16.07 4.50 18.96
C THR A 78 -16.62 3.15 19.43
N ARG A 79 -17.94 2.96 19.38
CA ARG A 79 -18.56 1.68 19.69
C ARG A 79 -18.12 0.59 18.71
N LEU A 80 -18.06 0.91 17.41
CA LEU A 80 -17.62 -0.03 16.40
C LEU A 80 -16.15 -0.44 16.58
N PHE A 81 -15.26 0.50 16.91
CA PHE A 81 -13.86 0.19 17.20
C PHE A 81 -13.71 -0.72 18.41
N ASN A 82 -14.45 -0.46 19.48
CA ASN A 82 -14.49 -1.35 20.65
C ASN A 82 -15.02 -2.74 20.29
N LEU A 83 -16.04 -2.82 19.44
CA LEU A 83 -16.59 -4.09 18.96
C LEU A 83 -15.57 -4.87 18.12
N ILE A 84 -14.82 -4.19 17.26
CA ILE A 84 -13.70 -4.79 16.52
C ILE A 84 -12.64 -5.32 17.47
N ALA A 85 -12.27 -4.55 18.49
CA ALA A 85 -11.21 -4.92 19.42
C ALA A 85 -11.58 -6.11 20.31
N THR A 86 -12.81 -6.13 20.85
CA THR A 86 -13.24 -7.10 21.85
C THR A 86 -14.06 -8.27 21.30
N GLY A 87 -14.65 -8.10 20.12
CA GLY A 87 -15.51 -9.12 19.52
C GLY A 87 -14.71 -10.32 18.98
N ASP A 88 -15.33 -11.50 19.04
CA ASP A 88 -14.84 -12.70 18.42
C ASP A 88 -15.61 -12.95 17.12
N PHE A 89 -14.99 -12.59 16.01
CA PHE A 89 -15.51 -12.73 14.66
C PHE A 89 -14.57 -13.59 13.82
N ASP A 90 -15.12 -14.39 12.90
CA ASP A 90 -14.32 -15.17 11.96
C ASP A 90 -13.60 -14.30 10.94
N ALA A 91 -14.21 -13.16 10.57
CA ALA A 91 -13.60 -12.13 9.78
C ALA A 91 -14.29 -10.77 10.00
N ILE A 92 -13.57 -9.69 9.71
CA ILE A 92 -14.08 -8.33 9.70
C ILE A 92 -14.02 -7.84 8.26
N VAL A 93 -15.16 -7.44 7.67
CA VAL A 93 -15.23 -6.96 6.29
C VAL A 93 -15.63 -5.48 6.30
N VAL A 94 -14.74 -4.61 5.89
CA VAL A 94 -14.94 -3.15 5.93
C VAL A 94 -14.68 -2.49 4.60
N PRO A 95 -15.36 -1.39 4.27
CA PRO A 95 -15.07 -0.64 3.06
C PRO A 95 -13.77 0.18 3.19
N GLN A 96 -13.10 0.41 2.06
CA GLN A 96 -11.86 1.21 2.01
C GLN A 96 -12.00 2.59 2.66
N SER A 97 -13.18 3.23 2.55
CA SER A 97 -13.44 4.53 3.18
C SER A 97 -13.38 4.47 4.71
N PHE A 98 -13.70 3.33 5.32
CA PHE A 98 -13.66 3.14 6.75
C PHE A 98 -12.24 3.15 7.31
N MET A 99 -11.27 2.57 6.57
CA MET A 99 -9.86 2.56 6.95
C MET A 99 -9.28 3.97 7.14
N ALA A 100 -9.90 4.94 6.48
CA ALA A 100 -9.51 6.33 6.63
C ALA A 100 -9.82 6.91 8.03
N PHE A 101 -10.73 6.32 8.79
CA PHE A 101 -11.10 6.77 10.12
C PHE A 101 -10.33 6.05 11.23
N ILE A 102 -9.68 4.94 10.94
CA ILE A 102 -8.86 4.20 11.91
C ILE A 102 -7.49 4.89 12.02
N PRO A 103 -7.16 5.50 13.17
CA PRO A 103 -5.88 6.18 13.32
C PRO A 103 -4.72 5.20 13.41
N ASP A 104 -3.58 5.62 12.91
CA ASP A 104 -2.28 4.99 13.15
C ASP A 104 -1.70 5.57 14.45
N SER A 105 -0.92 4.79 15.22
CA SER A 105 -0.29 5.32 16.43
C SER A 105 0.72 6.43 16.09
N GLU A 106 0.82 7.42 16.97
CA GLU A 106 1.75 8.54 16.79
C GLU A 106 3.20 8.07 16.80
N GLU A 107 3.51 7.05 17.57
CA GLU A 107 4.83 6.43 17.63
C GLU A 107 5.22 5.85 16.27
N ARG A 108 4.31 5.10 15.64
CA ARG A 108 4.57 4.52 14.31
C ARG A 108 4.69 5.57 13.22
N LYS A 109 3.83 6.58 13.23
CA LYS A 109 3.95 7.70 12.29
C LYS A 109 5.31 8.37 12.42
N LYS A 110 5.73 8.67 13.64
CA LYS A 110 7.05 9.29 13.91
C LYS A 110 8.20 8.39 13.46
N ALA A 111 8.16 7.10 13.80
CA ALA A 111 9.18 6.14 13.39
C ALA A 111 9.29 6.01 11.87
N TYR A 112 8.15 5.93 11.19
CA TYR A 112 8.10 5.85 9.72
C TYR A 112 8.69 7.10 9.05
N ILE A 113 8.37 8.30 9.56
CA ILE A 113 8.90 9.54 9.03
C ILE A 113 10.39 9.66 9.35
N GLN A 114 10.81 9.28 10.56
CA GLN A 114 12.24 9.29 10.93
C GLN A 114 13.03 8.38 9.99
N LYS A 115 12.61 7.13 9.81
CA LYS A 115 13.26 6.20 8.86
C LYS A 115 13.38 6.83 7.46
N ARG A 116 12.33 7.47 6.97
CA ARG A 116 12.37 8.13 5.65
C ARG A 116 13.30 9.31 5.57
N ILE A 117 13.45 10.06 6.66
CA ILE A 117 14.44 11.14 6.75
C ILE A 117 15.85 10.54 6.70
N ASP A 118 16.10 9.48 7.46
CA ASP A 118 17.39 8.82 7.53
C ASP A 118 17.78 8.22 6.17
N ASP A 119 16.86 7.49 5.51
CA ASP A 119 17.04 6.93 4.16
C ASP A 119 17.33 8.05 3.13
N PHE A 120 16.66 9.20 3.27
CA PHE A 120 16.85 10.35 2.37
C PHE A 120 18.20 11.03 2.60
N GLU A 121 18.63 11.18 3.86
CA GLU A 121 19.93 11.77 4.19
C GLU A 121 21.09 10.87 3.70
N GLU A 122 20.97 9.56 3.87
CA GLU A 122 21.95 8.61 3.32
C GLU A 122 22.05 8.70 1.79
N ALA A 123 20.91 8.85 1.09
CA ALA A 123 20.89 9.05 -0.35
C ALA A 123 21.54 10.40 -0.77
N ILE A 124 21.39 11.46 0.04
CA ILE A 124 21.98 12.78 -0.22
C ILE A 124 23.52 12.73 -0.16
N ASP A 125 24.08 11.97 0.77
CA ASP A 125 25.55 11.92 0.95
C ASP A 125 26.25 11.21 -0.22
N ARG A 126 25.53 10.48 -1.04
CA ARG A 126 26.01 9.82 -2.26
C ARG A 126 25.94 10.71 -3.52
N ILE A 127 25.47 11.96 -3.40
CA ILE A 127 25.31 12.90 -4.53
C ILE A 127 26.60 13.68 -4.76
N GLU A 128 27.15 13.63 -5.97
CA GLU A 128 28.36 14.37 -6.37
C GLU A 128 28.11 15.87 -6.63
N ASP A 129 26.91 16.25 -7.08
CA ASP A 129 26.53 17.65 -7.31
C ASP A 129 26.30 18.37 -5.97
N LYS A 130 27.27 19.18 -5.59
CA LYS A 130 27.24 19.96 -4.32
C LYS A 130 26.05 20.90 -4.22
N ALA A 131 25.59 21.52 -5.30
CA ALA A 131 24.46 22.44 -5.27
C ALA A 131 23.15 21.71 -5.01
N LEU A 132 22.97 20.55 -5.65
CA LEU A 132 21.82 19.66 -5.43
C LEU A 132 21.88 19.08 -4.02
N GLN A 133 23.03 18.62 -3.56
CA GLN A 133 23.24 18.08 -2.22
C GLN A 133 22.84 19.09 -1.13
N GLU A 134 23.32 20.35 -1.23
CA GLU A 134 22.98 21.41 -0.29
C GLU A 134 21.48 21.76 -0.28
N ARG A 135 20.82 21.71 -1.43
CA ARG A 135 19.37 21.92 -1.53
C ARG A 135 18.62 20.81 -0.78
N LEU A 136 18.99 19.55 -1.03
CA LEU A 136 18.34 18.38 -0.43
C LEU A 136 18.63 18.28 1.09
N LYS A 137 19.83 18.68 1.55
CA LYS A 137 20.14 18.80 3.00
C LYS A 137 19.24 19.83 3.69
N ARG A 138 18.90 20.93 3.04
CA ARG A 138 17.93 21.90 3.58
C ARG A 138 16.51 21.32 3.67
N GLU A 139 16.10 20.51 2.70
CA GLU A 139 14.82 19.81 2.74
C GLU A 139 14.78 18.78 3.86
N ALA A 140 15.81 17.95 4.02
CA ALA A 140 15.92 16.98 5.11
C ALA A 140 15.86 17.65 6.47
N LYS A 141 16.58 18.77 6.65
CA LYS A 141 16.52 19.57 7.87
C LYS A 141 15.12 20.09 8.17
N SER A 142 14.41 20.60 7.15
CA SER A 142 13.02 21.05 7.30
C SER A 142 12.09 19.92 7.74
N MET A 143 12.29 18.69 7.23
CA MET A 143 11.54 17.52 7.67
C MET A 143 11.80 17.16 9.14
N ARG A 144 13.06 17.21 9.60
CA ARG A 144 13.42 17.01 11.01
C ARG A 144 12.80 18.08 11.91
N ASP A 145 12.89 19.33 11.53
CA ASP A 145 12.32 20.45 12.29
C ASP A 145 10.79 20.29 12.44
N SER A 146 10.11 19.85 11.39
CA SER A 146 8.68 19.52 11.42
C SER A 146 8.38 18.37 12.37
N LEU A 147 9.17 17.29 12.33
CA LEU A 147 9.02 16.16 13.25
C LEU A 147 9.25 16.57 14.71
N GLU A 148 10.23 17.43 14.98
CA GLU A 148 10.46 17.98 16.32
C GLU A 148 9.35 18.92 16.77
N GLY A 149 8.79 19.72 15.89
CA GLY A 149 7.63 20.56 16.14
C GLY A 149 6.43 19.76 16.64
N ILE A 150 6.20 18.60 16.04
CA ILE A 150 5.15 17.66 16.43
C ILE A 150 5.44 17.04 17.80
N LYS A 151 6.70 16.66 18.09
CA LYS A 151 7.12 16.17 19.42
C LYS A 151 6.82 17.19 20.53
N LYS A 152 6.81 18.49 20.21
CA LYS A 152 6.56 19.60 21.15
C LYS A 152 5.08 20.06 21.19
N GLY A 153 4.16 19.38 20.51
CA GLY A 153 2.72 19.69 20.49
C GLY A 153 2.37 21.04 19.83
N LYS A 154 3.25 21.59 19.01
CA LYS A 154 3.01 22.83 18.28
C LYS A 154 2.28 22.55 16.98
N ASN A 155 1.09 23.11 16.79
CA ASN A 155 0.42 23.14 15.48
C ASN A 155 1.30 23.93 14.50
N VAL A 156 1.96 23.23 13.60
CA VAL A 156 2.77 23.85 12.56
C VAL A 156 1.86 24.29 11.42
N LYS A 157 1.28 25.47 11.54
CA LYS A 157 0.63 26.16 10.42
C LYS A 157 1.71 26.79 9.54
N GLY A 158 2.25 26.01 8.63
CA GLY A 158 3.25 26.48 7.67
C GLY A 158 2.63 27.23 6.50
N LYS A 159 3.04 28.47 6.30
CA LYS A 159 2.83 29.23 5.06
C LYS A 159 3.79 28.70 3.99
N ALA A 160 3.31 28.01 2.97
CA ALA A 160 3.99 27.97 1.67
C ALA A 160 3.02 27.54 0.56
N LYS A 161 2.58 28.49 -0.22
CA LYS A 161 2.08 28.28 -1.57
C LYS A 161 3.30 28.37 -2.49
N THR A 162 3.93 27.25 -2.80
CA THR A 162 4.75 27.05 -4.02
C THR A 162 5.52 25.73 -3.89
N ALA A 163 5.40 24.85 -4.84
CA ALA A 163 5.96 23.50 -4.92
C ALA A 163 5.66 22.63 -3.68
N GLU A 164 4.96 21.54 -3.87
CA GLU A 164 4.72 20.54 -2.81
C GLU A 164 6.08 19.97 -2.37
N THR A 165 6.69 20.61 -1.40
CA THR A 165 7.93 20.13 -0.78
C THR A 165 7.64 18.79 -0.09
N ILE A 166 8.64 17.94 0.03
CA ILE A 166 8.60 16.71 0.80
C ILE A 166 8.07 16.98 2.20
N THR A 167 8.42 18.14 2.78
CA THR A 167 7.92 18.64 4.07
C THR A 167 6.40 18.75 4.11
N ALA A 168 5.77 19.37 3.10
CA ALA A 168 4.31 19.50 3.05
C ALA A 168 3.62 18.13 2.87
N LYS A 169 4.26 17.20 2.15
CA LYS A 169 3.79 15.81 2.03
C LYS A 169 3.87 15.08 3.37
N THR A 170 4.94 15.29 4.11
CA THR A 170 5.16 14.70 5.44
C THR A 170 4.17 15.27 6.47
N GLU A 171 3.95 16.58 6.47
CA GLU A 171 2.96 17.24 7.33
C GLU A 171 1.55 16.73 7.07
N ARG A 172 1.16 16.49 5.82
CA ARG A 172 -0.14 15.91 5.48
C ARG A 172 -0.32 14.48 5.99
N ILE A 173 0.74 13.70 6.12
CA ILE A 173 0.69 12.35 6.72
C ILE A 173 0.37 12.45 8.21
N LEU A 174 0.82 13.51 8.87
CA LEU A 174 0.69 13.74 10.31
C LEU A 174 -0.56 14.53 10.71
N ASP A 175 -1.06 15.44 9.86
CA ASP A 175 -2.09 16.44 10.20
C ASP A 175 -3.53 15.89 10.11
N ARG A 176 -3.72 14.59 10.20
CA ARG A 176 -5.06 14.04 10.22
C ARG A 176 -5.67 14.23 11.61
N ARG A 177 -6.75 15.00 11.72
CA ARG A 177 -7.62 15.00 12.90
C ARG A 177 -8.19 13.60 13.06
N THR A 178 -7.53 12.80 13.87
CA THR A 178 -8.09 11.56 14.36
C THR A 178 -8.85 11.86 15.62
N ASP A 179 -10.07 11.34 15.72
CA ASP A 179 -10.77 11.32 16.98
C ASP A 179 -9.88 10.64 18.03
N ASN A 180 -10.05 10.97 19.29
CA ASN A 180 -9.30 10.38 20.41
C ASN A 180 -9.79 8.95 20.65
N VAL A 181 -9.67 8.11 19.64
CA VAL A 181 -10.17 6.73 19.54
C VAL A 181 -9.01 5.75 19.45
N MET A 182 -9.33 4.51 19.73
CA MET A 182 -8.43 3.35 19.60
C MET A 182 -7.69 3.34 18.25
N THR A 183 -6.39 3.13 18.28
CA THR A 183 -5.56 3.00 17.09
C THR A 183 -5.69 1.61 16.45
N PHE A 184 -5.24 1.47 15.21
CA PHE A 184 -5.27 0.19 14.50
C PHE A 184 -4.54 -0.92 15.27
N GLU A 185 -3.40 -0.59 15.85
CA GLU A 185 -2.58 -1.51 16.64
C GLU A 185 -3.33 -2.06 17.86
N GLN A 186 -4.20 -1.27 18.46
CA GLN A 186 -5.00 -1.64 19.63
C GLN A 186 -6.22 -2.50 19.27
N MET A 187 -6.63 -2.54 18.00
CA MET A 187 -7.79 -3.34 17.57
C MET A 187 -7.53 -4.85 17.56
N GLY A 188 -6.25 -5.26 17.62
CA GLY A 188 -5.86 -6.66 17.62
C GLY A 188 -6.09 -7.39 16.30
N VAL A 189 -6.19 -6.65 15.20
CA VAL A 189 -6.18 -7.22 13.84
C VAL A 189 -4.81 -7.84 13.57
N ASP A 190 -4.77 -9.07 13.09
CA ASP A 190 -3.53 -9.84 12.89
C ASP A 190 -3.37 -10.42 11.48
N ALA A 191 -4.34 -10.18 10.59
CA ALA A 191 -4.21 -10.37 9.15
C ALA A 191 -4.98 -9.29 8.39
N LEU A 192 -4.41 -8.79 7.31
CA LEU A 192 -4.97 -7.70 6.50
C LEU A 192 -5.07 -8.09 5.04
N PHE A 193 -6.28 -8.13 4.54
CA PHE A 193 -6.59 -8.38 3.14
C PHE A 193 -7.09 -7.09 2.50
N ILE A 194 -6.53 -6.70 1.36
CA ILE A 194 -6.86 -5.45 0.68
C ILE A 194 -7.29 -5.74 -0.76
N ASP A 195 -8.58 -5.62 -1.02
CA ASP A 195 -9.12 -5.72 -2.37
C ASP A 195 -8.91 -4.41 -3.14
N GLU A 196 -8.77 -4.53 -4.45
CA GLU A 196 -8.45 -3.44 -5.38
C GLU A 196 -7.26 -2.58 -4.88
N ALA A 197 -6.17 -3.27 -4.55
CA ALA A 197 -4.97 -2.69 -3.97
C ALA A 197 -4.33 -1.59 -4.84
N HIS A 198 -4.65 -1.54 -6.14
CA HIS A 198 -4.22 -0.46 -7.02
C HIS A 198 -4.64 0.94 -6.54
N ASN A 199 -5.65 1.03 -5.67
CA ASN A 199 -6.06 2.29 -5.03
C ASN A 199 -5.01 2.85 -4.05
N TYR A 200 -4.00 2.06 -3.68
CA TYR A 200 -2.94 2.39 -2.72
C TYR A 200 -1.55 2.49 -3.35
N LYS A 201 -1.45 2.58 -4.68
CA LYS A 201 -0.19 2.65 -5.43
C LYS A 201 0.66 3.90 -5.17
N LYS A 202 0.10 4.94 -4.56
CA LYS A 202 0.76 6.24 -4.35
C LYS A 202 1.22 6.41 -2.91
N ILE A 203 2.20 5.61 -2.47
CA ILE A 203 2.94 5.92 -1.25
C ILE A 203 3.90 7.05 -1.54
N GLY A 204 3.89 8.12 -0.72
CA GLY A 204 4.86 9.19 -0.87
C GLY A 204 6.25 8.69 -0.49
N PHE A 205 7.27 9.02 -1.26
CA PHE A 205 8.67 8.75 -0.93
C PHE A 205 9.54 9.93 -1.37
N PRO A 206 10.62 10.22 -0.62
CA PRO A 206 11.61 11.18 -1.07
C PRO A 206 12.37 10.60 -2.26
N SER A 207 12.67 11.42 -3.26
CA SER A 207 13.44 10.99 -4.41
C SER A 207 14.11 12.19 -5.09
N LYS A 208 15.37 12.03 -5.48
CA LYS A 208 16.07 12.96 -6.38
C LYS A 208 15.48 12.95 -7.80
N MET A 209 14.75 11.89 -8.13
CA MET A 209 14.10 11.70 -9.43
C MET A 209 12.68 12.31 -9.51
N SER A 210 12.31 13.17 -8.59
CA SER A 210 10.97 13.81 -8.55
C SER A 210 10.61 14.61 -9.82
N ASN A 211 11.61 15.04 -10.58
CA ASN A 211 11.44 15.76 -11.84
C ASN A 211 11.61 14.87 -13.09
N VAL A 212 11.85 13.57 -12.91
CA VAL A 212 12.01 12.61 -14.01
C VAL A 212 10.62 12.24 -14.54
N LYS A 213 10.39 12.48 -15.83
CA LYS A 213 9.13 12.09 -16.46
C LYS A 213 8.98 10.57 -16.52
N GLY A 214 7.77 10.10 -16.20
CA GLY A 214 7.47 8.67 -16.09
C GLY A 214 7.67 8.09 -14.69
N ILE A 215 8.09 8.92 -13.72
CA ILE A 215 8.16 8.57 -12.30
C ILE A 215 7.15 9.44 -11.54
N ASP A 216 6.15 8.81 -10.92
CA ASP A 216 5.15 9.50 -10.08
C ASP A 216 5.53 9.34 -8.59
N THR A 217 6.02 10.43 -8.00
CA THR A 217 6.35 10.50 -6.57
C THR A 217 5.22 11.09 -5.73
N SER A 218 4.03 11.26 -6.29
CA SER A 218 2.89 11.82 -5.57
C SER A 218 2.50 10.95 -4.38
N ALA A 219 2.08 11.61 -3.30
CA ALA A 219 1.72 10.94 -2.06
C ALA A 219 0.21 10.98 -1.82
N SER A 220 -0.35 9.86 -1.39
CA SER A 220 -1.70 9.75 -0.88
C SER A 220 -1.66 9.41 0.61
N GLN A 221 -2.30 10.23 1.44
CA GLN A 221 -2.44 9.92 2.89
C GLN A 221 -3.07 8.55 3.12
N ARG A 222 -4.05 8.20 2.30
CA ARG A 222 -4.73 6.91 2.35
C ARG A 222 -3.76 5.76 2.09
N ALA A 223 -2.89 5.89 1.10
CA ALA A 223 -1.91 4.85 0.77
C ALA A 223 -0.84 4.72 1.85
N ASN A 224 -0.33 5.82 2.39
CA ASN A 224 0.66 5.80 3.47
C ASN A 224 0.09 5.19 4.76
N SER A 225 -1.13 5.59 5.15
CA SER A 225 -1.78 5.01 6.34
C SER A 225 -2.07 3.51 6.17
N MET A 226 -2.45 3.08 4.96
CA MET A 226 -2.62 1.65 4.67
C MET A 226 -1.30 0.89 4.74
N LEU A 227 -0.22 1.48 4.22
CA LEU A 227 1.12 0.88 4.31
C LEU A 227 1.57 0.72 5.77
N LEU A 228 1.37 1.73 6.63
CA LEU A 228 1.70 1.64 8.06
C LEU A 228 0.96 0.48 8.74
N LYS A 229 -0.33 0.29 8.43
CA LYS A 229 -1.12 -0.83 8.95
C LYS A 229 -0.63 -2.18 8.44
N ALA A 230 -0.32 -2.27 7.14
CA ALA A 230 0.23 -3.49 6.55
C ALA A 230 1.60 -3.85 7.13
N GLN A 231 2.49 -2.86 7.30
CA GLN A 231 3.78 -3.07 7.94
C GLN A 231 3.64 -3.53 9.40
N TRP A 232 2.69 -2.94 10.16
CA TRP A 232 2.40 -3.41 11.51
C TRP A 232 2.00 -4.88 11.54
N ILE A 233 1.11 -5.32 10.65
CA ILE A 233 0.70 -6.71 10.54
C ILE A 233 1.90 -7.60 10.20
N SER A 234 2.67 -7.24 9.19
CA SER A 234 3.83 -7.98 8.71
C SER A 234 4.90 -8.15 9.81
N GLU A 235 5.29 -7.07 10.48
CA GLU A 235 6.29 -7.07 11.55
C GLU A 235 5.88 -7.96 12.73
N ASN A 236 4.61 -7.96 13.12
CA ASN A 236 4.12 -8.76 14.24
C ASN A 236 3.81 -10.22 13.89
N ASN A 237 3.88 -10.58 12.60
CA ASN A 237 3.59 -11.93 12.11
C ASN A 237 4.73 -12.54 11.29
N GLY A 238 5.97 -12.09 11.52
CA GLY A 238 7.17 -12.66 10.86
C GLY A 238 7.16 -12.50 9.34
N GLY A 239 6.80 -11.32 8.84
CA GLY A 239 6.77 -10.99 7.41
C GLY A 239 5.50 -11.44 6.68
N ARG A 240 4.46 -11.93 7.40
CA ARG A 240 3.27 -12.58 6.83
C ARG A 240 1.99 -11.81 7.10
N ASN A 241 0.88 -12.39 6.65
CA ASN A 241 -0.50 -11.99 6.94
C ASN A 241 -0.96 -10.70 6.27
N VAL A 242 -0.26 -10.23 5.23
CA VAL A 242 -0.72 -9.14 4.35
C VAL A 242 -1.03 -9.70 2.97
N VAL A 243 -2.26 -9.57 2.53
CA VAL A 243 -2.70 -10.04 1.22
C VAL A 243 -3.31 -8.87 0.44
N LEU A 244 -2.69 -8.55 -0.68
CA LEU A 244 -3.19 -7.58 -1.64
C LEU A 244 -3.88 -8.31 -2.79
N ALA A 245 -4.96 -7.77 -3.31
CA ALA A 245 -5.62 -8.31 -4.50
C ALA A 245 -5.91 -7.19 -5.51
N THR A 246 -5.53 -7.38 -6.77
CA THR A 246 -5.84 -6.45 -7.85
C THR A 246 -5.69 -7.10 -9.22
N GLY A 247 -6.54 -6.70 -10.17
CA GLY A 247 -6.39 -7.08 -11.58
C GLY A 247 -5.33 -6.26 -12.33
N THR A 248 -4.88 -5.13 -11.76
CA THR A 248 -3.96 -4.18 -12.41
C THR A 248 -2.83 -3.79 -11.44
N PRO A 249 -1.93 -4.72 -11.10
CA PRO A 249 -0.87 -4.48 -10.12
C PRO A 249 0.07 -3.36 -10.56
N ILE A 250 0.39 -3.30 -11.84
CA ILE A 250 1.27 -2.30 -12.45
C ILE A 250 0.58 -1.77 -13.69
N THR A 251 0.44 -0.44 -13.81
CA THR A 251 -0.20 0.19 -14.98
C THR A 251 0.72 1.17 -15.69
N ASN A 252 1.44 2.02 -14.96
CA ASN A 252 2.11 3.17 -15.59
C ASN A 252 3.57 3.36 -15.20
N THR A 253 3.97 3.10 -13.97
CA THR A 253 5.27 3.54 -13.48
C THR A 253 6.00 2.49 -12.64
N MET A 254 7.32 2.59 -12.62
CA MET A 254 8.18 1.82 -11.72
C MET A 254 7.85 2.05 -10.23
N ALA A 255 7.37 3.25 -9.89
CA ALA A 255 6.94 3.57 -8.54
C ALA A 255 5.77 2.69 -8.04
N GLU A 256 4.93 2.18 -8.95
CA GLU A 256 3.88 1.24 -8.60
C GLU A 256 4.44 -0.13 -8.21
N VAL A 257 5.46 -0.61 -8.92
CA VAL A 257 6.17 -1.86 -8.56
C VAL A 257 6.80 -1.72 -7.18
N TRP A 258 7.56 -0.64 -6.97
CA TRP A 258 8.15 -0.27 -5.69
C TRP A 258 7.12 -0.26 -4.56
N THR A 259 5.98 0.38 -4.80
CA THR A 259 4.90 0.45 -3.81
C THR A 259 4.35 -0.93 -3.47
N MET A 260 4.04 -1.76 -4.44
CA MET A 260 3.51 -3.10 -4.18
C MET A 260 4.53 -3.95 -3.42
N MET A 261 5.82 -3.87 -3.76
CA MET A 261 6.87 -4.59 -3.04
C MET A 261 7.01 -4.10 -1.59
N ASN A 262 6.87 -2.81 -1.30
CA ASN A 262 6.88 -2.29 0.07
C ASN A 262 5.72 -2.82 0.93
N PHE A 263 4.61 -3.23 0.32
CA PHE A 263 3.51 -3.86 1.04
C PHE A 263 3.73 -5.34 1.35
N VAL A 264 4.26 -6.11 0.40
CA VAL A 264 4.24 -7.58 0.49
C VAL A 264 5.62 -8.23 0.51
N ALA A 265 6.66 -7.55 0.06
CA ALA A 265 8.02 -8.09 -0.10
C ALA A 265 9.11 -7.13 0.41
N PRO A 266 8.96 -6.52 1.60
CA PRO A 266 10.01 -5.65 2.14
C PRO A 266 11.32 -6.42 2.41
N ASP A 267 11.24 -7.69 2.80
CA ASP A 267 12.36 -8.62 2.99
C ASP A 267 13.20 -8.81 1.71
N ILE A 268 12.56 -8.85 0.56
CA ILE A 268 13.25 -8.93 -0.74
C ILE A 268 13.99 -7.62 -1.04
N LEU A 269 13.36 -6.48 -0.76
CA LEU A 269 14.02 -5.18 -0.90
C LEU A 269 15.25 -5.08 0.00
N ASP A 270 15.12 -5.49 1.25
CA ASP A 270 16.22 -5.54 2.21
C ASP A 270 17.34 -6.51 1.76
N ALA A 271 17.00 -7.69 1.23
CA ALA A 271 17.97 -8.66 0.72
C ALA A 271 18.77 -8.14 -0.50
N TYR A 272 18.19 -7.24 -1.29
CA TYR A 272 18.88 -6.54 -2.39
C TYR A 272 19.58 -5.24 -1.93
N ASN A 273 19.54 -4.91 -0.63
CA ASN A 273 20.01 -3.63 -0.07
C ASN A 273 19.35 -2.40 -0.74
N ILE A 274 18.07 -2.51 -1.05
CA ILE A 274 17.28 -1.43 -1.66
C ILE A 274 16.42 -0.77 -0.58
N ASN A 275 16.93 0.30 0.01
CA ASN A 275 16.26 1.02 1.10
C ASN A 275 15.45 2.23 0.62
N SER A 276 15.72 2.70 -0.60
CA SER A 276 15.08 3.89 -1.18
C SER A 276 14.55 3.62 -2.58
N PHE A 277 13.58 4.44 -3.00
CA PHE A 277 13.12 4.40 -4.39
C PHE A 277 14.24 4.71 -5.39
N ASP A 278 15.16 5.59 -5.05
CA ASP A 278 16.27 5.96 -5.92
C ASP A 278 17.21 4.78 -6.18
N GLU A 279 17.47 3.94 -5.17
CA GLU A 279 18.22 2.70 -5.33
C GLU A 279 17.45 1.68 -6.17
N PHE A 280 16.15 1.55 -5.94
CA PHE A 280 15.29 0.71 -6.76
C PHE A 280 15.30 1.13 -8.23
N ALA A 281 15.14 2.43 -8.48
CA ALA A 281 15.11 2.98 -9.82
C ALA A 281 16.46 2.88 -10.55
N THR A 282 17.58 3.02 -9.84
CA THR A 282 18.93 2.82 -10.42
C THR A 282 19.25 1.37 -10.65
N THR A 283 18.74 0.46 -9.82
CA THR A 283 18.97 -0.99 -9.99
C THR A 283 18.18 -1.56 -11.16
N PHE A 284 16.94 -1.11 -11.33
CA PHE A 284 16.00 -1.71 -12.28
C PHE A 284 15.57 -0.81 -13.43
N GLY A 285 16.18 0.38 -13.58
CA GLY A 285 15.81 1.31 -14.62
C GLY A 285 16.94 2.18 -15.12
N THR A 286 16.75 2.70 -16.33
CA THR A 286 17.61 3.74 -16.91
C THR A 286 16.85 5.03 -17.08
N VAL A 287 17.51 6.13 -16.68
CA VAL A 287 17.04 7.50 -16.90
C VAL A 287 17.98 8.15 -17.89
N GLU A 288 17.43 8.72 -18.95
CA GLU A 288 18.23 9.41 -19.97
C GLU A 288 17.69 10.83 -20.20
N PRO A 289 18.60 11.77 -20.55
CA PRO A 289 18.18 13.09 -21.00
C PRO A 289 17.45 12.98 -22.33
N SER A 290 16.27 13.59 -22.40
CA SER A 290 15.43 13.66 -23.60
C SER A 290 15.20 15.11 -23.98
N LEU A 291 15.36 15.43 -25.26
CA LEU A 291 15.05 16.76 -25.80
C LEU A 291 13.54 16.88 -25.98
N GLU A 292 12.93 17.81 -25.28
CA GLU A 292 11.49 18.02 -25.35
C GLU A 292 11.16 19.41 -25.93
N PHE A 293 10.14 19.42 -26.77
CA PHE A 293 9.59 20.66 -27.32
C PHE A 293 8.54 21.21 -26.32
N THR A 294 8.77 22.41 -25.83
CA THR A 294 7.82 23.06 -24.92
C THR A 294 6.67 23.71 -25.68
N ALA A 295 5.53 23.90 -25.04
CA ALA A 295 4.38 24.59 -25.63
C ALA A 295 4.71 26.05 -26.06
N THR A 296 5.81 26.60 -25.56
CA THR A 296 6.33 27.94 -25.93
C THR A 296 7.31 27.91 -27.12
N GLY A 297 7.48 26.77 -27.78
CA GLY A 297 8.33 26.65 -28.98
C GLY A 297 9.83 26.47 -28.71
N ASN A 298 10.24 26.32 -27.44
CA ASN A 298 11.64 26.14 -27.06
C ASN A 298 11.96 24.66 -26.77
N PHE A 299 13.22 24.27 -26.98
CA PHE A 299 13.72 22.94 -26.56
C PHE A 299 14.14 22.99 -25.09
N LYS A 300 13.72 21.97 -24.33
CA LYS A 300 14.15 21.74 -22.96
C LYS A 300 14.72 20.34 -22.84
N ILE A 301 15.88 20.21 -22.23
CA ILE A 301 16.37 18.90 -21.81
C ILE A 301 15.64 18.51 -20.54
N ALA A 302 14.94 17.39 -20.57
CA ALA A 302 14.26 16.80 -19.41
C ALA A 302 14.77 15.36 -19.23
N GLU A 303 15.01 14.96 -18.00
CA GLU A 303 15.28 13.56 -17.70
C GLU A 303 13.99 12.74 -17.80
N ARG A 304 14.09 11.58 -18.41
CA ARG A 304 12.97 10.66 -18.60
C ARG A 304 13.38 9.24 -18.27
N PHE A 305 12.51 8.54 -17.57
CA PHE A 305 12.62 7.08 -17.47
C PHE A 305 12.46 6.46 -18.85
N LYS A 306 13.45 5.69 -19.28
CA LYS A 306 13.51 5.15 -20.63
C LYS A 306 13.12 3.68 -20.70
N SER A 307 13.76 2.85 -19.90
CA SER A 307 13.57 1.40 -19.95
C SER A 307 13.89 0.73 -18.61
N TYR A 308 13.38 -0.48 -18.47
CA TYR A 308 13.77 -1.35 -17.36
C TYR A 308 15.10 -2.03 -17.67
N THR A 309 15.94 -2.16 -16.65
CA THR A 309 17.18 -2.94 -16.64
C THR A 309 17.04 -4.08 -15.62
N ASN A 310 17.91 -5.07 -15.69
CA ASN A 310 17.89 -6.24 -14.79
C ASN A 310 16.48 -6.86 -14.67
N VAL A 311 15.78 -6.93 -15.81
CA VAL A 311 14.38 -7.37 -15.87
C VAL A 311 14.18 -8.78 -15.32
N PRO A 312 15.06 -9.77 -15.59
CA PRO A 312 14.91 -11.12 -15.02
C PRO A 312 14.91 -11.12 -13.48
N GLU A 313 15.82 -10.34 -12.87
CA GLU A 313 15.97 -10.18 -11.43
C GLU A 313 14.75 -9.47 -10.84
N LEU A 314 14.28 -8.40 -11.49
CA LEU A 314 13.07 -7.69 -11.08
C LEU A 314 11.84 -8.61 -11.12
N ILE A 315 11.67 -9.38 -12.19
CA ILE A 315 10.57 -10.34 -12.32
C ILE A 315 10.67 -11.41 -11.23
N LYS A 316 11.86 -11.93 -10.96
CA LYS A 316 12.08 -12.92 -9.91
C LYS A 316 11.73 -12.35 -8.53
N ALA A 317 12.23 -11.15 -8.22
CA ALA A 317 11.95 -10.44 -6.98
C ALA A 317 10.45 -10.16 -6.81
N PHE A 318 9.79 -9.65 -7.84
CA PHE A 318 8.35 -9.35 -7.80
C PHE A 318 7.49 -10.62 -7.69
N ARG A 319 7.83 -11.69 -8.44
CA ARG A 319 7.08 -12.95 -8.42
C ARG A 319 7.29 -13.77 -7.14
N SER A 320 8.32 -13.50 -6.35
CA SER A 320 8.52 -14.21 -5.07
C SER A 320 7.31 -14.05 -4.12
N HIS A 321 6.69 -12.86 -4.13
CA HIS A 321 5.51 -12.52 -3.32
C HIS A 321 4.24 -12.23 -4.15
N THR A 322 4.24 -12.59 -5.44
CA THR A 322 3.11 -12.32 -6.33
C THR A 322 2.59 -13.61 -6.95
N ASP A 323 1.29 -13.84 -6.83
CA ASP A 323 0.56 -14.89 -7.52
C ASP A 323 -0.18 -14.29 -8.72
N VAL A 324 0.17 -14.73 -9.92
CA VAL A 324 -0.38 -14.20 -11.18
C VAL A 324 -1.32 -15.22 -11.79
N VAL A 325 -2.56 -14.82 -12.02
CA VAL A 325 -3.57 -15.65 -12.71
C VAL A 325 -4.21 -14.84 -13.82
N LEU A 326 -4.09 -15.31 -15.04
CA LEU A 326 -4.70 -14.73 -16.23
C LEU A 326 -6.05 -15.38 -16.53
N THR A 327 -6.90 -14.67 -17.25
CA THR A 327 -8.20 -15.22 -17.66
C THR A 327 -8.04 -16.45 -18.57
N GLU A 328 -6.95 -16.48 -19.35
CA GLU A 328 -6.59 -17.60 -20.24
C GLU A 328 -6.31 -18.87 -19.44
N ASP A 329 -5.54 -18.78 -18.36
CA ASP A 329 -5.24 -19.92 -17.47
C ASP A 329 -6.52 -20.57 -16.94
N VAL A 330 -7.54 -19.75 -16.61
CA VAL A 330 -8.82 -20.25 -16.11
C VAL A 330 -9.68 -20.84 -17.22
N LYS A 331 -9.61 -20.32 -18.43
CA LYS A 331 -10.33 -20.89 -19.59
C LYS A 331 -9.78 -22.26 -19.96
N GLU A 332 -8.47 -22.37 -20.10
CA GLU A 332 -7.79 -23.62 -20.41
C GLU A 332 -8.13 -24.70 -19.37
N PHE A 333 -8.08 -24.36 -18.08
CA PHE A 333 -8.48 -25.28 -17.01
C PHE A 333 -9.94 -25.70 -17.10
N LYS A 334 -10.87 -24.82 -17.49
CA LYS A 334 -12.29 -25.10 -17.65
C LYS A 334 -12.57 -26.01 -18.84
N GLU A 335 -11.89 -25.75 -19.96
CA GLU A 335 -11.99 -26.57 -21.16
C GLU A 335 -11.51 -28.02 -20.90
N ASP A 336 -10.36 -28.19 -20.24
CA ASP A 336 -9.79 -29.49 -19.87
C ASP A 336 -10.69 -30.29 -18.89
N LYS A 337 -11.43 -29.61 -18.02
CA LYS A 337 -12.24 -30.24 -16.98
C LYS A 337 -13.72 -30.30 -17.30
N ASN A 338 -14.15 -29.83 -18.47
CA ASN A 338 -15.58 -29.77 -18.84
C ASN A 338 -16.44 -29.05 -17.78
N ILE A 339 -15.86 -28.06 -17.08
CA ILE A 339 -16.53 -27.31 -16.02
C ILE A 339 -17.37 -26.21 -16.65
N PRO A 340 -18.69 -26.12 -16.39
CA PRO A 340 -19.55 -25.11 -16.93
C PRO A 340 -19.01 -23.69 -16.58
N CYS A 341 -18.86 -22.85 -17.58
CA CYS A 341 -18.43 -21.48 -17.39
C CYS A 341 -19.52 -20.68 -16.68
N LEU A 342 -19.37 -20.43 -15.39
CA LEU A 342 -20.14 -19.42 -14.68
C LEU A 342 -19.54 -18.03 -14.97
N LEU A 343 -19.66 -17.58 -16.21
CA LEU A 343 -19.43 -16.17 -16.54
C LEU A 343 -20.61 -15.40 -15.99
N TYR A 344 -20.42 -14.74 -14.87
CA TYR A 344 -21.25 -13.60 -14.53
C TYR A 344 -20.90 -12.48 -15.50
N THR A 345 -21.69 -12.30 -16.54
CA THR A 345 -21.77 -11.04 -17.25
C THR A 345 -22.45 -10.06 -16.30
N SER A 346 -21.70 -9.10 -15.80
CA SER A 346 -22.30 -7.91 -15.19
C SER A 346 -22.90 -7.10 -16.33
N ASP A 347 -24.23 -7.15 -16.48
CA ASP A 347 -24.99 -6.09 -17.15
C ASP A 347 -25.02 -4.84 -16.26
#